data_60f3c29810e08c168d69fc85b058568b
#
_entry.id   60f3c29810e08c168d69fc85b058568b
#
_cell.length_a   1.000
_cell.length_b   1.000
_cell.length_c   1.000
_cell.angle_alpha   90.00
_cell.angle_beta   90.00
_cell.angle_gamma   90.00
#
_symmetry.space_group_name_H-M   'P 1'
#
loop_
_entity.id
_entity.type
_entity.pdbx_description
1 polymer ?
#
loop_
_entity_poly.entity_id
_entity_poly.type
_entity_poly.pdbx_seq_one_letter_code
_entity_poly.pdbx_strand_id
1 'polypeptide(L)'
;MRRAAQVLAACAAVAVCAASSAHAATGGWVGTFSLPAGADPVEVSVQLRGSRAIVSMGYGHPARTVVPVRIRGSHIRFVVPANVVFEGTTSGSTLAGGVEQGSVRGTFRLRRGTSRVLALSGLYQSPSGAAVTVVRLTGFRPWLVELPSGRVHGIGPSLTVGTLLGDTSGDGSITVDGSGIDWNDTHYDRVALRQREVRVGANAATLTLPPGNGPFPAAAMVHGSGPATREEFQVFSAYCALLGIAVLADDKRGIGQSTGTYPGERATPSTIDVLGRDAQAEVRYLVSLPEVDPARVGLFGDSQAGWIIALAAARERAVRWAIPLVGPTVTVDESDTWGKLAGQSQTPPSGTRAAMLAEVRSIGPSGFDPRPHLAKLDIPVFWVYGDDDRNVPTELCVEALQSLKQGHDFAWTVLPMTHALLDLPTGLYSSLARSPGFVPGLFPAVGAWLRSRGIVR
;
A
#
# COMPACT_ATOMS: atom_id res chain seq x y z
N MET A 1 7.04 61.54 19.40
CA MET A 1 7.75 60.25 19.57
C MET A 1 6.99 59.22 20.39
N ARG A 2 6.14 59.52 21.38
CA ARG A 2 5.37 58.52 22.15
C ARG A 2 4.24 57.81 21.38
N ARG A 3 3.64 58.44 20.36
CA ARG A 3 2.56 57.80 19.55
C ARG A 3 3.09 56.83 18.51
N ALA A 4 4.30 56.98 18.00
CA ALA A 4 4.93 56.06 17.06
C ALA A 4 5.35 54.72 17.71
N ALA A 5 5.77 54.80 18.99
CA ALA A 5 6.16 53.59 19.75
C ALA A 5 4.97 52.70 20.13
N GLN A 6 3.77 53.31 20.35
CA GLN A 6 2.56 52.53 20.64
C GLN A 6 2.01 51.83 19.42
N VAL A 7 2.10 52.39 18.21
CA VAL A 7 1.65 51.75 16.96
C VAL A 7 2.59 50.60 16.58
N LEU A 8 3.90 50.75 16.80
CA LEU A 8 4.89 49.67 16.57
C LEU A 8 4.70 48.51 17.55
N ALA A 9 4.38 48.76 18.82
CA ALA A 9 4.08 47.72 19.80
C ALA A 9 2.79 46.96 19.49
N ALA A 10 1.73 47.65 18.98
CA ALA A 10 0.50 47.01 18.57
C ALA A 10 0.66 46.17 17.30
N CYS A 11 1.45 46.62 16.32
CA CYS A 11 1.78 45.82 15.14
C CYS A 11 2.66 44.64 15.45
N ALA A 12 3.60 44.75 16.38
CA ALA A 12 4.43 43.61 16.84
C ALA A 12 3.60 42.58 17.62
N ALA A 13 2.65 43.02 18.46
CA ALA A 13 1.75 42.13 19.18
C ALA A 13 0.77 41.39 18.26
N VAL A 14 0.26 42.05 17.22
CA VAL A 14 -0.59 41.39 16.20
C VAL A 14 0.22 40.44 15.33
N ALA A 15 1.45 40.77 14.97
CA ALA A 15 2.34 39.87 14.22
C ALA A 15 2.77 38.66 15.06
N VAL A 16 3.03 38.83 16.35
CA VAL A 16 3.36 37.74 17.28
C VAL A 16 2.15 36.85 17.55
N CYS A 17 0.91 37.42 17.69
CA CYS A 17 -0.30 36.61 17.80
C CYS A 17 -0.62 35.87 16.50
N ALA A 18 -0.41 36.46 15.31
CA ALA A 18 -0.61 35.81 14.03
C ALA A 18 0.44 34.72 13.78
N ALA A 19 1.70 34.95 14.14
CA ALA A 19 2.75 33.94 14.07
C ALA A 19 2.52 32.80 15.08
N SER A 20 2.05 33.08 16.29
CA SER A 20 1.71 32.07 17.30
C SER A 20 0.53 31.20 16.86
N SER A 21 -0.51 31.78 16.21
CA SER A 21 -1.65 31.01 15.74
C SER A 21 -1.33 30.18 14.52
N ALA A 22 -0.46 30.66 13.63
CA ALA A 22 0.02 29.88 12.48
C ALA A 22 0.90 28.67 12.94
N HIS A 23 1.75 28.86 13.95
CA HIS A 23 2.51 27.77 14.60
C HIS A 23 1.60 26.80 15.34
N ALA A 24 0.53 27.25 15.93
CA ALA A 24 -0.45 26.39 16.61
C ALA A 24 -1.20 25.47 15.65
N ALA A 25 -1.34 25.83 14.38
CA ALA A 25 -2.03 25.03 13.37
C ALA A 25 -1.13 24.03 12.64
N THR A 26 0.21 24.21 12.63
CA THR A 26 1.14 23.27 11.99
C THR A 26 1.25 21.95 12.75
N GLY A 27 1.47 20.85 12.05
CA GLY A 27 1.66 19.51 12.63
C GLY A 27 0.63 18.49 12.15
N GLY A 28 0.68 17.30 12.74
CA GLY A 28 -0.23 16.21 12.42
C GLY A 28 -1.53 16.28 13.23
N TRP A 29 -2.62 15.95 12.58
CA TRP A 29 -3.94 15.85 13.15
C TRP A 29 -4.58 14.53 12.72
N VAL A 30 -5.19 13.79 13.64
CA VAL A 30 -5.81 12.49 13.38
C VAL A 30 -7.17 12.43 14.04
N GLY A 31 -8.15 11.86 13.36
CA GLY A 31 -9.50 11.68 13.89
C GLY A 31 -10.46 11.18 12.83
N THR A 32 -11.70 11.58 12.93
CA THR A 32 -12.76 11.09 12.04
C THR A 32 -13.59 12.22 11.47
N PHE A 33 -14.25 11.94 10.36
CA PHE A 33 -15.37 12.73 9.85
C PHE A 33 -16.56 11.83 9.53
N SER A 34 -17.76 12.37 9.59
CA SER A 34 -18.99 11.69 9.15
C SER A 34 -19.68 12.54 8.09
N LEU A 35 -19.99 11.95 6.94
CA LEU A 35 -20.67 12.61 5.83
C LEU A 35 -21.63 11.62 5.15
N PRO A 36 -22.95 11.78 5.22
CA PRO A 36 -23.66 12.82 5.98
C PRO A 36 -23.46 12.75 7.50
N ALA A 37 -23.95 13.75 8.22
CA ALA A 37 -23.94 13.74 9.70
C ALA A 37 -24.69 12.49 10.21
N GLY A 38 -24.06 11.76 11.15
CA GLY A 38 -24.61 10.50 11.69
C GLY A 38 -24.31 9.25 10.87
N ALA A 39 -23.64 9.35 9.72
CA ALA A 39 -23.06 8.20 9.03
C ALA A 39 -21.87 7.62 9.83
N ASP A 40 -21.48 6.38 9.49
CA ASP A 40 -20.32 5.75 10.08
C ASP A 40 -19.08 6.64 9.91
N PRO A 41 -18.32 6.88 11.00
CA PRO A 41 -17.19 7.78 10.95
C PRO A 41 -16.05 7.24 10.10
N VAL A 42 -15.57 8.08 9.19
CA VAL A 42 -14.41 7.80 8.34
C VAL A 42 -13.16 8.38 8.98
N GLU A 43 -12.11 7.62 9.11
CA GLU A 43 -10.84 8.14 9.62
C GLU A 43 -10.23 9.13 8.63
N VAL A 44 -9.64 10.20 9.18
CA VAL A 44 -8.89 11.18 8.41
C VAL A 44 -7.65 11.61 9.17
N SER A 45 -6.53 11.68 8.48
CA SER A 45 -5.32 12.31 8.99
C SER A 45 -4.97 13.52 8.13
N VAL A 46 -4.55 14.60 8.79
CA VAL A 46 -4.19 15.86 8.13
C VAL A 46 -2.84 16.31 8.67
N GLN A 47 -1.84 16.43 7.82
CA GLN A 47 -0.55 17.01 8.19
C GLN A 47 -0.47 18.41 7.59
N LEU A 48 -0.52 19.43 8.44
CA LEU A 48 -0.43 20.82 8.03
C LEU A 48 1.03 21.28 7.94
N ARG A 49 1.44 21.77 6.77
CA ARG A 49 2.79 22.28 6.50
C ARG A 49 2.67 23.64 5.76
N GLY A 50 2.69 24.73 6.51
CA GLY A 50 2.52 26.07 5.95
C GLY A 50 1.16 26.21 5.22
N SER A 51 1.19 26.55 3.94
CA SER A 51 0.00 26.70 3.09
C SER A 51 -0.50 25.42 2.43
N ARG A 52 0.04 24.25 2.82
CA ARG A 52 -0.35 22.94 2.28
C ARG A 52 -0.78 22.00 3.39
N ALA A 53 -1.73 21.14 3.07
CA ALA A 53 -2.13 20.01 3.90
C ALA A 53 -1.87 18.71 3.13
N ILE A 54 -1.30 17.72 3.80
CA ILE A 54 -1.28 16.34 3.32
C ILE A 54 -2.46 15.65 4.01
N VAL A 55 -3.46 15.24 3.26
CA VAL A 55 -4.69 14.64 3.77
C VAL A 55 -4.75 13.19 3.33
N SER A 56 -5.06 12.30 4.27
CA SER A 56 -5.38 10.90 4.00
C SER A 56 -6.73 10.58 4.61
N MET A 57 -7.61 9.93 3.85
CA MET A 57 -8.96 9.56 4.29
C MET A 57 -9.17 8.06 4.10
N GLY A 58 -9.92 7.41 5.01
CA GLY A 58 -10.38 6.05 4.85
C GLY A 58 -11.40 5.88 3.71
N TYR A 59 -11.48 4.67 3.15
CA TYR A 59 -12.29 4.22 2.02
C TYR A 59 -11.83 4.65 0.62
N GLY A 60 -10.99 3.83 0.00
CA GLY A 60 -10.90 3.68 -1.46
C GLY A 60 -10.40 4.86 -2.27
N HIS A 61 -9.82 5.86 -1.67
CA HIS A 61 -9.20 6.99 -2.36
C HIS A 61 -7.68 7.02 -2.17
N PRO A 62 -6.97 7.41 -3.23
CA PRO A 62 -5.53 7.25 -3.27
C PRO A 62 -4.85 8.03 -2.16
N ALA A 63 -3.81 7.41 -1.66
CA ALA A 63 -2.61 7.99 -1.08
C ALA A 63 -2.63 9.51 -0.94
N ARG A 64 -2.25 9.97 0.24
CA ARG A 64 -1.81 11.34 0.58
C ARG A 64 -2.07 12.41 -0.48
N THR A 65 -3.24 12.98 -0.46
CA THR A 65 -3.52 14.12 -1.33
C THR A 65 -2.90 15.37 -0.73
N VAL A 66 -2.03 16.02 -1.48
CA VAL A 66 -1.48 17.32 -1.11
C VAL A 66 -2.42 18.40 -1.62
N VAL A 67 -3.04 19.14 -0.70
CA VAL A 67 -4.00 20.18 -1.03
C VAL A 67 -3.57 21.54 -0.46
N PRO A 68 -3.94 22.64 -1.11
CA PRO A 68 -3.80 23.97 -0.51
C PRO A 68 -4.65 24.09 0.76
N VAL A 69 -4.10 24.69 1.80
CA VAL A 69 -4.83 25.00 3.02
C VAL A 69 -4.84 26.50 3.26
N ARG A 70 -5.99 27.01 3.65
CA ARG A 70 -6.15 28.39 4.11
C ARG A 70 -6.24 28.39 5.64
N ILE A 71 -5.31 29.10 6.28
CA ILE A 71 -5.26 29.25 7.74
C ILE A 71 -5.44 30.75 8.05
N ARG A 72 -6.44 31.08 8.84
CA ARG A 72 -6.71 32.45 9.34
C ARG A 72 -6.92 32.38 10.86
N GLY A 73 -5.90 32.72 11.61
CA GLY A 73 -5.91 32.51 13.08
C GLY A 73 -6.08 31.04 13.42
N SER A 74 -7.14 30.72 14.16
CA SER A 74 -7.50 29.33 14.48
C SER A 74 -8.33 28.65 13.41
N HIS A 75 -8.82 29.38 12.40
CA HIS A 75 -9.69 28.87 11.36
C HIS A 75 -8.90 28.19 10.24
N ILE A 76 -9.29 26.99 9.86
CA ILE A 76 -8.62 26.15 8.85
C ILE A 76 -9.64 25.70 7.82
N ARG A 77 -9.32 25.86 6.54
CA ARG A 77 -10.14 25.36 5.44
C ARG A 77 -9.25 24.72 4.37
N PHE A 78 -9.63 23.53 3.92
CA PHE A 78 -9.03 22.84 2.77
C PHE A 78 -10.08 22.04 2.02
N VAL A 79 -9.78 21.75 0.74
CA VAL A 79 -10.65 20.98 -0.15
C VAL A 79 -9.87 19.79 -0.66
N VAL A 80 -10.42 18.59 -0.50
CA VAL A 80 -9.82 17.35 -1.02
C VAL A 80 -10.53 16.91 -2.31
N PRO A 81 -9.98 15.95 -3.08
CA PRO A 81 -10.62 15.43 -4.28
C PRO A 81 -12.10 15.08 -4.07
N ALA A 82 -12.85 15.05 -5.15
CA ALA A 82 -14.32 14.95 -5.15
C ALA A 82 -15.02 16.15 -4.47
N ASN A 83 -14.34 17.31 -4.36
CA ASN A 83 -14.87 18.56 -3.81
C ASN A 83 -15.36 18.43 -2.35
N VAL A 84 -14.74 17.59 -1.55
CA VAL A 84 -15.04 17.51 -0.12
C VAL A 84 -14.33 18.64 0.61
N VAL A 85 -15.09 19.54 1.21
CA VAL A 85 -14.62 20.74 1.90
C VAL A 85 -14.56 20.45 3.40
N PHE A 86 -13.40 20.65 4.01
CA PHE A 86 -13.22 20.66 5.46
C PHE A 86 -13.04 22.11 5.92
N GLU A 87 -13.85 22.53 6.87
CA GLU A 87 -13.79 23.88 7.44
C GLU A 87 -14.04 23.85 8.94
N GLY A 88 -13.07 24.31 9.73
CA GLY A 88 -13.17 24.21 11.18
C GLY A 88 -12.16 25.09 11.91
N THR A 89 -12.12 24.92 13.23
CA THR A 89 -11.27 25.71 14.12
C THR A 89 -10.41 24.84 15.01
N THR A 90 -9.19 25.32 15.28
CA THR A 90 -8.30 24.73 16.29
C THR A 90 -8.59 25.31 17.66
N SER A 91 -8.71 24.45 18.67
CA SER A 91 -8.78 24.81 20.08
C SER A 91 -7.89 23.83 20.88
N GLY A 92 -6.75 24.30 21.35
CA GLY A 92 -5.74 23.47 22.00
C GLY A 92 -5.28 22.33 21.09
N SER A 93 -5.52 21.10 21.50
CA SER A 93 -5.16 19.87 20.75
C SER A 93 -6.28 19.37 19.82
N THR A 94 -7.38 20.11 19.67
CA THR A 94 -8.52 19.70 18.85
C THR A 94 -8.63 20.61 17.62
N LEU A 95 -8.92 20.03 16.46
CA LEU A 95 -9.38 20.69 15.24
C LEU A 95 -10.73 20.07 14.87
N ALA A 96 -11.80 20.86 14.90
CA ALA A 96 -13.14 20.36 14.64
C ALA A 96 -13.95 21.36 13.83
N GLY A 97 -14.93 20.86 13.07
CA GLY A 97 -15.79 21.68 12.22
C GLY A 97 -16.73 20.90 11.33
N GLY A 98 -17.15 21.56 10.26
CA GLY A 98 -18.01 21.00 9.23
C GLY A 98 -17.23 20.34 8.09
N VAL A 99 -17.83 19.32 7.50
CA VAL A 99 -17.40 18.71 6.23
C VAL A 99 -18.57 18.76 5.25
N GLU A 100 -18.33 19.14 4.01
CA GLU A 100 -19.36 19.29 3.00
C GLU A 100 -18.93 18.67 1.67
N GLN A 101 -19.89 18.03 0.97
CA GLN A 101 -19.72 17.58 -0.42
C GLN A 101 -21.03 17.86 -1.18
N GLY A 102 -21.02 18.86 -2.05
CA GLY A 102 -22.23 19.34 -2.69
C GLY A 102 -23.25 19.84 -1.66
N SER A 103 -24.44 19.23 -1.63
CA SER A 103 -25.50 19.54 -0.66
C SER A 103 -25.41 18.70 0.63
N VAL A 104 -24.54 17.70 0.68
CA VAL A 104 -24.39 16.81 1.83
C VAL A 104 -23.48 17.45 2.87
N ARG A 105 -23.93 17.47 4.12
CA ARG A 105 -23.20 18.07 5.24
C ARG A 105 -22.93 17.06 6.33
N GLY A 106 -21.79 17.22 6.99
CA GLY A 106 -21.35 16.41 8.10
C GLY A 106 -20.43 17.17 9.03
N THR A 107 -19.77 16.45 9.93
CA THR A 107 -18.84 17.03 10.89
C THR A 107 -17.54 16.24 10.93
N PHE A 108 -16.47 16.90 11.36
CA PHE A 108 -15.20 16.24 11.65
C PHE A 108 -14.64 16.68 12.99
N ARG A 109 -13.85 15.78 13.59
CA ARG A 109 -13.11 16.06 14.81
C ARG A 109 -11.77 15.36 14.78
N LEU A 110 -10.70 16.15 14.80
CA LEU A 110 -9.33 15.67 14.81
C LEU A 110 -8.65 16.12 16.11
N ARG A 111 -7.72 15.31 16.59
CA ARG A 111 -6.86 15.66 17.72
C ARG A 111 -5.44 15.84 17.21
N ARG A 112 -4.73 16.78 17.79
CA ARG A 112 -3.30 16.94 17.57
C ARG A 112 -2.61 15.69 18.08
N GLY A 113 -1.92 15.01 17.19
CA GLY A 113 -1.16 13.81 17.52
C GLY A 113 0.03 13.72 16.59
N THR A 114 1.21 13.62 17.17
CA THR A 114 2.15 12.64 16.69
C THR A 114 1.58 11.34 17.19
N SER A 115 0.95 10.62 16.32
CA SER A 115 0.34 9.35 16.67
C SER A 115 1.39 8.49 17.38
N ARG A 116 1.17 8.09 18.65
CA ARG A 116 1.98 7.05 19.28
C ARG A 116 2.08 5.85 18.37
N VAL A 117 1.04 5.60 17.60
CA VAL A 117 0.96 4.54 16.58
C VAL A 117 1.94 4.75 15.42
N LEU A 118 2.29 5.99 15.02
CA LEU A 118 3.32 6.25 14.00
C LEU A 118 4.72 5.83 14.48
N ALA A 119 5.00 6.01 15.77
CA ALA A 119 6.25 5.54 16.38
C ALA A 119 6.32 4.00 16.45
N LEU A 120 5.17 3.32 16.34
CA LEU A 120 5.07 1.86 16.35
C LEU A 120 5.26 1.21 14.99
N SER A 121 5.19 1.95 13.88
CA SER A 121 5.39 1.32 12.56
C SER A 121 6.73 0.61 12.50
N GLY A 122 6.72 -0.66 12.14
CA GLY A 122 7.92 -1.50 12.08
C GLY A 122 7.62 -2.97 12.18
N LEU A 123 8.68 -3.76 12.07
CA LEU A 123 8.67 -5.20 12.25
C LEU A 123 9.12 -5.54 13.67
N TYR A 124 8.45 -6.50 14.29
CA TYR A 124 8.72 -6.97 15.64
C TYR A 124 8.73 -8.50 15.65
N GLN A 125 9.59 -9.08 16.49
CA GLN A 125 9.72 -10.52 16.60
C GLN A 125 9.88 -10.95 18.06
N SER A 126 9.14 -11.98 18.44
CA SER A 126 9.27 -12.60 19.78
C SER A 126 10.45 -13.54 19.84
N PRO A 127 10.95 -13.88 21.04
CA PRO A 127 11.98 -14.91 21.22
C PRO A 127 11.59 -16.30 20.69
N SER A 128 10.30 -16.61 20.59
CA SER A 128 9.79 -17.86 20.01
C SER A 128 9.79 -17.87 18.46
N GLY A 129 10.11 -16.73 17.83
CA GLY A 129 10.11 -16.57 16.37
C GLY A 129 8.78 -16.10 15.79
N ALA A 130 7.72 -15.93 16.58
CA ALA A 130 6.51 -15.27 16.11
C ALA A 130 6.82 -13.81 15.74
N ALA A 131 6.23 -13.32 14.67
CA ALA A 131 6.49 -11.96 14.21
C ALA A 131 5.20 -11.20 13.93
N VAL A 132 5.22 -9.90 14.19
CA VAL A 132 4.15 -8.98 13.84
C VAL A 132 4.74 -7.74 13.17
N THR A 133 3.99 -7.14 12.26
CA THR A 133 4.36 -5.84 11.72
C THR A 133 3.25 -4.84 11.98
N VAL A 134 3.64 -3.65 12.43
CA VAL A 134 2.73 -2.52 12.55
C VAL A 134 2.92 -1.65 11.32
N VAL A 135 1.89 -1.54 10.51
CA VAL A 135 1.91 -0.78 9.27
C VAL A 135 0.84 0.29 9.28
N ARG A 136 1.09 1.33 8.51
CA ARG A 136 0.14 2.39 8.28
C ARG A 136 -0.13 2.51 6.79
N LEU A 137 -1.23 1.95 6.36
CA LEU A 137 -1.72 2.16 5.00
C LEU A 137 -2.50 3.46 4.93
N THR A 138 -2.20 4.27 3.92
CA THR A 138 -2.91 5.53 3.71
C THR A 138 -4.40 5.27 3.50
N GLY A 139 -5.21 6.00 4.25
CA GLY A 139 -6.68 5.85 4.19
C GLY A 139 -7.25 4.77 5.12
N PHE A 140 -6.40 4.03 5.82
CA PHE A 140 -6.83 3.05 6.83
C PHE A 140 -6.30 3.43 8.21
N ARG A 141 -6.92 2.87 9.28
CA ARG A 141 -6.28 2.87 10.60
C ARG A 141 -4.99 2.06 10.52
N PRO A 142 -4.02 2.27 11.42
CA PRO A 142 -2.86 1.40 11.49
C PRO A 142 -3.28 -0.05 11.70
N TRP A 143 -2.54 -0.95 11.08
CA TRP A 143 -2.75 -2.38 11.20
C TRP A 143 -1.60 -3.02 11.97
N LEU A 144 -1.95 -3.97 12.82
CA LEU A 144 -1.03 -4.99 13.31
C LEU A 144 -1.28 -6.24 12.47
N VAL A 145 -0.24 -6.74 11.83
CA VAL A 145 -0.33 -7.93 10.96
C VAL A 145 0.56 -9.01 11.53
N GLU A 146 -0.02 -10.16 11.83
CA GLU A 146 0.72 -11.34 12.24
C GLU A 146 1.41 -11.98 11.04
N LEU A 147 2.69 -12.34 11.20
CA LEU A 147 3.47 -12.99 10.13
C LEU A 147 3.97 -14.37 10.61
N PRO A 148 3.86 -15.40 9.78
CA PRO A 148 3.37 -15.41 8.41
C PRO A 148 1.88 -15.77 8.28
N SER A 149 1.06 -15.74 9.34
CA SER A 149 -0.36 -16.11 9.25
C SER A 149 -1.15 -15.18 8.32
N GLY A 150 -0.78 -13.91 8.27
CA GLY A 150 -1.46 -12.89 7.49
C GLY A 150 -2.69 -12.30 8.20
N ARG A 151 -2.97 -12.69 9.45
CA ARG A 151 -4.08 -12.13 10.21
C ARG A 151 -3.86 -10.64 10.47
N VAL A 152 -4.89 -9.85 10.26
CA VAL A 152 -4.82 -8.38 10.36
C VAL A 152 -5.76 -7.87 11.45
N HIS A 153 -5.22 -7.00 12.29
CA HIS A 153 -5.94 -6.33 13.35
C HIS A 153 -5.86 -4.82 13.17
N GLY A 154 -6.97 -4.13 13.36
CA GLY A 154 -6.99 -2.66 13.38
C GLY A 154 -6.50 -2.12 14.72
N ILE A 155 -5.65 -1.09 14.71
CA ILE A 155 -5.17 -0.43 15.92
C ILE A 155 -5.96 0.87 16.15
N GLY A 156 -6.64 0.96 17.29
CA GLY A 156 -7.35 2.17 17.70
C GLY A 156 -6.44 3.24 18.31
N PRO A 157 -6.96 4.46 18.53
CA PRO A 157 -6.19 5.61 19.04
C PRO A 157 -5.53 5.39 20.42
N SER A 158 -6.11 4.53 21.25
CA SER A 158 -5.60 4.16 22.58
C SER A 158 -4.74 2.88 22.55
N LEU A 159 -4.26 2.48 21.38
CA LEU A 159 -3.52 1.24 21.13
C LEU A 159 -4.36 -0.02 21.43
N THR A 160 -5.66 0.10 21.45
CA THR A 160 -6.57 -1.05 21.47
C THR A 160 -6.53 -1.76 20.13
N VAL A 161 -6.67 -3.07 20.16
CA VAL A 161 -6.55 -3.94 18.97
C VAL A 161 -7.88 -4.65 18.74
N GLY A 162 -8.28 -4.81 17.51
CA GLY A 162 -9.52 -5.50 17.17
C GLY A 162 -9.68 -5.70 15.65
N THR A 163 -10.90 -5.77 15.19
CA THR A 163 -11.17 -6.08 13.77
C THR A 163 -10.60 -5.03 12.81
N LEU A 164 -10.36 -5.42 11.57
CA LEU A 164 -9.70 -4.62 10.54
C LEU A 164 -10.28 -3.20 10.39
N LEU A 165 -11.59 -3.06 10.30
CA LEU A 165 -12.29 -1.78 10.16
C LEU A 165 -13.41 -1.56 11.21
N GLY A 166 -13.62 -2.51 12.12
CA GLY A 166 -14.70 -2.47 13.10
C GLY A 166 -14.25 -2.08 14.51
N ASP A 167 -14.79 -2.80 15.49
CA ASP A 167 -14.44 -2.60 16.90
C ASP A 167 -12.96 -2.89 17.16
N THR A 168 -12.29 -1.99 17.87
CA THR A 168 -10.88 -2.13 18.27
C THR A 168 -10.70 -2.56 19.72
N SER A 169 -11.73 -3.12 20.38
CA SER A 169 -11.64 -3.51 21.77
C SER A 169 -11.57 -5.04 22.01
N GLY A 170 -11.72 -5.84 20.93
CA GLY A 170 -11.89 -7.29 21.06
C GLY A 170 -10.61 -8.10 21.24
N ASP A 171 -9.47 -7.64 20.73
CA ASP A 171 -8.20 -8.39 20.66
C ASP A 171 -7.13 -7.80 21.62
N GLY A 172 -7.53 -7.13 22.68
CA GLY A 172 -6.64 -6.58 23.69
C GLY A 172 -6.08 -5.20 23.36
N SER A 173 -4.91 -4.90 23.89
CA SER A 173 -4.21 -3.63 23.66
C SER A 173 -2.70 -3.85 23.53
N ILE A 174 -2.05 -2.95 22.80
CA ILE A 174 -0.59 -2.92 22.69
C ILE A 174 -0.05 -2.06 23.83
N THR A 175 0.90 -2.57 24.60
CA THR A 175 1.77 -1.77 25.44
C THR A 175 3.12 -1.60 24.78
N VAL A 176 3.78 -0.48 25.04
CA VAL A 176 5.07 -0.13 24.42
C VAL A 176 6.08 0.04 25.52
N ASP A 177 7.17 -0.67 25.42
CA ASP A 177 8.35 -0.42 26.23
C ASP A 177 9.50 0.17 25.40
N GLY A 178 10.68 0.33 25.98
CA GLY A 178 11.84 0.90 25.30
C GLY A 178 12.44 0.01 24.21
N SER A 179 12.11 -1.29 24.18
CA SER A 179 12.71 -2.30 23.29
C SER A 179 11.74 -2.80 22.23
N GLY A 180 10.43 -2.78 22.52
CA GLY A 180 9.46 -3.41 21.65
C GLY A 180 7.99 -3.09 22.01
N ILE A 181 7.16 -4.09 21.81
CA ILE A 181 5.73 -4.06 22.12
C ILE A 181 5.31 -5.35 22.82
N ASP A 182 4.38 -5.23 23.77
CA ASP A 182 3.66 -6.38 24.32
C ASP A 182 2.25 -6.42 23.75
N TRP A 183 1.84 -7.58 23.30
CA TRP A 183 0.50 -7.87 22.81
C TRP A 183 0.14 -9.33 23.02
N ASN A 184 -1.07 -9.59 23.54
CA ASN A 184 -1.55 -10.94 23.85
C ASN A 184 -0.55 -11.77 24.68
N ASP A 185 -0.10 -11.20 25.82
CA ASP A 185 0.85 -11.81 26.76
C ASP A 185 2.21 -12.21 26.12
N THR A 186 2.50 -11.68 24.95
CA THR A 186 3.76 -11.94 24.23
C THR A 186 4.51 -10.63 24.04
N HIS A 187 5.80 -10.64 24.43
CA HIS A 187 6.73 -9.57 24.12
C HIS A 187 7.33 -9.78 22.72
N TYR A 188 7.38 -8.71 21.95
CA TYR A 188 7.99 -8.66 20.61
C TYR A 188 9.03 -7.56 20.58
N ASP A 189 10.29 -7.94 20.46
CA ASP A 189 11.40 -7.01 20.24
C ASP A 189 11.33 -6.35 18.87
N ARG A 190 11.68 -5.07 18.79
CA ARG A 190 11.74 -4.35 17.52
C ARG A 190 12.90 -4.87 16.68
N VAL A 191 12.61 -5.33 15.47
CA VAL A 191 13.63 -5.75 14.51
C VAL A 191 14.34 -4.51 13.96
N ALA A 192 15.68 -4.49 14.08
CA ALA A 192 16.51 -3.38 13.66
C ALA A 192 16.69 -3.36 12.12
N LEU A 193 15.65 -2.92 11.40
CA LEU A 193 15.73 -2.70 9.95
C LEU A 193 16.51 -1.42 9.66
N ARG A 194 17.38 -1.46 8.65
CA ARG A 194 18.07 -0.27 8.14
C ARG A 194 17.31 0.25 6.93
N GLN A 195 16.77 1.45 7.03
CA GLN A 195 15.99 2.07 5.95
C GLN A 195 16.72 3.32 5.41
N ARG A 196 16.72 3.45 4.09
CA ARG A 196 17.29 4.61 3.39
C ARG A 196 16.31 5.11 2.34
N GLU A 197 16.06 6.41 2.35
CA GLU A 197 15.34 7.06 1.26
C GLU A 197 16.30 7.23 0.08
N VAL A 198 15.89 6.75 -1.08
CA VAL A 198 16.70 6.77 -2.29
C VAL A 198 15.87 7.26 -3.48
N ARG A 199 16.53 7.56 -4.58
CA ARG A 199 15.89 7.91 -5.84
C ARG A 199 16.47 7.07 -6.96
N VAL A 200 15.59 6.40 -7.71
CA VAL A 200 15.96 5.61 -8.88
C VAL A 200 15.27 6.19 -10.10
N GLY A 201 16.00 6.90 -10.94
CA GLY A 201 15.40 7.64 -12.05
C GLY A 201 14.38 8.68 -11.54
N ALA A 202 13.13 8.54 -11.99
CA ALA A 202 12.03 9.40 -11.54
C ALA A 202 11.46 8.99 -10.18
N ASN A 203 11.65 7.75 -9.75
CA ASN A 203 10.98 7.16 -8.61
C ASN A 203 11.73 7.47 -7.29
N ALA A 204 10.99 7.98 -6.32
CA ALA A 204 11.43 8.07 -4.93
C ALA A 204 11.09 6.73 -4.25
N ALA A 205 12.05 6.13 -3.58
CA ALA A 205 11.89 4.80 -3.01
C ALA A 205 12.50 4.73 -1.59
N THR A 206 12.05 3.73 -0.82
CA THR A 206 12.68 3.34 0.42
C THR A 206 13.37 2.00 0.21
N LEU A 207 14.68 1.96 0.43
CA LEU A 207 15.44 0.72 0.53
C LEU A 207 15.41 0.26 1.98
N THR A 208 14.84 -0.92 2.22
CA THR A 208 14.81 -1.59 3.52
C THR A 208 15.78 -2.77 3.51
N LEU A 209 16.77 -2.74 4.37
CA LEU A 209 17.74 -3.81 4.56
C LEU A 209 17.41 -4.60 5.83
N PRO A 210 17.40 -5.94 5.80
CA PRO A 210 17.26 -6.76 6.99
C PRO A 210 18.45 -6.60 7.95
N PRO A 211 18.36 -7.12 9.19
CA PRO A 211 19.49 -7.18 10.10
C PRO A 211 20.67 -7.96 9.52
N GLY A 212 21.90 -7.57 9.89
CA GLY A 212 23.13 -8.21 9.43
C GLY A 212 23.90 -7.40 8.39
N ASN A 213 24.92 -8.00 7.81
CA ASN A 213 25.87 -7.31 6.93
C ASN A 213 25.66 -7.57 5.44
N GLY A 214 24.84 -8.57 5.07
CA GLY A 214 24.67 -8.98 3.67
C GLY A 214 25.84 -9.83 3.15
N PRO A 215 26.02 -10.02 1.81
CA PRO A 215 25.07 -9.53 0.82
C PRO A 215 23.72 -10.27 0.88
N PHE A 216 22.64 -9.48 0.79
CA PHE A 216 21.27 -10.00 0.87
C PHE A 216 20.70 -10.31 -0.51
N PRO A 217 19.84 -11.34 -0.66
CA PRO A 217 18.90 -11.35 -1.78
C PRO A 217 18.06 -10.08 -1.74
N ALA A 218 17.55 -9.64 -2.89
CA ALA A 218 16.78 -8.40 -2.93
C ALA A 218 15.57 -8.50 -3.85
N ALA A 219 14.54 -7.71 -3.55
CA ALA A 219 13.34 -7.54 -4.34
C ALA A 219 13.08 -6.06 -4.68
N ALA A 220 12.84 -5.74 -5.94
CA ALA A 220 12.18 -4.51 -6.32
C ALA A 220 10.66 -4.76 -6.33
N MET A 221 9.90 -3.90 -5.65
CA MET A 221 8.44 -4.01 -5.59
C MET A 221 7.82 -3.35 -6.82
N VAL A 222 6.88 -4.04 -7.45
CA VAL A 222 6.20 -3.58 -8.66
C VAL A 222 4.72 -3.42 -8.38
N HIS A 223 4.22 -2.20 -8.49
CA HIS A 223 2.83 -1.87 -8.16
C HIS A 223 1.79 -2.43 -9.12
N GLY A 224 0.62 -2.73 -8.59
CA GLY A 224 -0.62 -2.94 -9.33
C GLY A 224 -1.09 -1.69 -10.07
N SER A 225 -2.32 -1.66 -10.55
CA SER A 225 -2.91 -0.49 -11.22
C SER A 225 -3.19 0.66 -10.24
N GLY A 226 -3.42 1.86 -10.78
CA GLY A 226 -3.72 3.03 -9.98
C GLY A 226 -2.49 3.83 -9.52
N PRO A 227 -2.74 5.02 -8.92
CA PRO A 227 -1.71 5.87 -8.34
C PRO A 227 -1.30 5.31 -6.97
N ALA A 228 -0.17 4.64 -6.91
CA ALA A 228 0.30 3.88 -5.76
C ALA A 228 1.58 4.49 -5.15
N THR A 229 1.74 4.34 -3.85
CA THR A 229 2.94 4.73 -3.12
C THR A 229 3.57 3.53 -2.43
N ARG A 230 4.85 3.65 -2.09
CA ARG A 230 5.63 2.62 -1.36
C ARG A 230 4.95 2.13 -0.07
N GLU A 231 4.01 2.91 0.47
CA GLU A 231 3.28 2.53 1.68
C GLU A 231 2.42 1.26 1.48
N GLU A 232 1.99 0.98 0.25
CA GLU A 232 1.18 -0.21 -0.06
C GLU A 232 1.97 -1.52 0.12
N PHE A 233 3.29 -1.47 0.00
CA PHE A 233 4.15 -2.64 0.19
C PHE A 233 4.68 -2.85 1.61
N GLN A 234 4.24 -2.08 2.61
CA GLN A 234 4.80 -2.17 3.97
C GLN A 234 4.73 -3.58 4.56
N VAL A 235 3.60 -4.29 4.39
CA VAL A 235 3.43 -5.65 4.90
C VAL A 235 4.36 -6.62 4.18
N PHE A 236 4.41 -6.56 2.85
CA PHE A 236 5.30 -7.43 2.05
C PHE A 236 6.77 -7.10 2.29
N SER A 237 7.12 -5.82 2.46
CA SER A 237 8.48 -5.40 2.80
C SER A 237 8.91 -5.95 4.16
N ALA A 238 8.01 -5.92 5.16
CA ALA A 238 8.28 -6.49 6.48
C ALA A 238 8.44 -8.02 6.38
N TYR A 239 7.58 -8.70 5.62
CA TYR A 239 7.68 -10.14 5.43
C TYR A 239 8.97 -10.54 4.70
N CYS A 240 9.33 -9.84 3.62
CA CYS A 240 10.59 -10.06 2.92
C CYS A 240 11.81 -9.83 3.83
N ALA A 241 11.79 -8.76 4.64
CA ALA A 241 12.86 -8.49 5.59
C ALA A 241 12.97 -9.56 6.67
N LEU A 242 11.85 -10.13 7.14
CA LEU A 242 11.83 -11.27 8.04
C LEU A 242 12.48 -12.51 7.42
N LEU A 243 12.37 -12.69 6.11
CA LEU A 243 13.03 -13.75 5.35
C LEU A 243 14.50 -13.43 4.98
N GLY A 244 15.01 -12.25 5.37
CA GLY A 244 16.38 -11.83 5.06
C GLY A 244 16.54 -11.24 3.66
N ILE A 245 15.46 -10.77 3.00
CA ILE A 245 15.47 -10.15 1.68
C ILE A 245 15.48 -8.63 1.84
N ALA A 246 16.42 -7.94 1.20
CA ALA A 246 16.41 -6.50 1.04
C ALA A 246 15.28 -6.07 0.08
N VAL A 247 14.60 -4.97 0.38
CA VAL A 247 13.44 -4.53 -0.40
C VAL A 247 13.62 -3.08 -0.85
N LEU A 248 13.39 -2.83 -2.13
CA LEU A 248 13.21 -1.51 -2.70
C LEU A 248 11.73 -1.32 -3.04
N ALA A 249 11.05 -0.43 -2.33
CA ALA A 249 9.67 -0.07 -2.59
C ALA A 249 9.57 1.41 -2.96
N ASP A 250 9.00 1.72 -4.10
CA ASP A 250 8.93 3.06 -4.67
C ASP A 250 7.54 3.69 -4.55
N ASP A 251 7.49 5.01 -4.70
CA ASP A 251 6.29 5.71 -5.14
C ASP A 251 6.25 5.63 -6.66
N LYS A 252 5.16 5.15 -7.23
CA LYS A 252 5.01 5.06 -8.68
C LYS A 252 5.31 6.41 -9.36
N ARG A 253 5.92 6.38 -10.53
CA ARG A 253 6.25 7.59 -11.32
C ARG A 253 5.11 8.63 -11.30
N GLY A 254 5.45 9.88 -10.94
CA GLY A 254 4.49 10.99 -10.85
C GLY A 254 3.55 10.95 -9.65
N ILE A 255 3.72 10.01 -8.72
CA ILE A 255 2.92 9.85 -7.51
C ILE A 255 3.80 10.10 -6.27
N GLY A 256 3.20 10.48 -5.16
CA GLY A 256 3.88 10.65 -3.88
C GLY A 256 5.05 11.62 -3.95
N GLN A 257 6.25 11.13 -3.71
CA GLN A 257 7.50 11.90 -3.80
C GLN A 257 8.24 11.68 -5.13
N SER A 258 7.71 10.83 -6.01
CA SER A 258 8.27 10.58 -7.34
C SER A 258 8.02 11.73 -8.29
N THR A 259 8.96 11.94 -9.21
CA THR A 259 8.88 12.93 -10.27
C THR A 259 8.39 12.31 -11.59
N GLY A 260 8.30 13.12 -12.64
CA GLY A 260 7.81 12.68 -13.94
C GLY A 260 6.29 12.72 -14.00
N THR A 261 5.71 12.03 -14.97
CA THR A 261 4.27 12.00 -15.22
C THR A 261 3.74 10.59 -14.96
N TYR A 262 2.67 10.49 -14.19
CA TYR A 262 1.95 9.24 -13.99
C TYR A 262 1.35 8.78 -15.34
N PRO A 263 1.64 7.56 -15.82
CA PRO A 263 1.24 7.14 -17.16
C PRO A 263 -0.24 6.75 -17.28
N GLY A 264 -1.00 6.86 -16.18
CA GLY A 264 -2.41 6.50 -16.12
C GLY A 264 -2.65 5.06 -15.63
N GLU A 265 -3.91 4.77 -15.33
CA GLU A 265 -4.35 3.48 -14.76
C GLU A 265 -4.48 2.39 -15.82
N ARG A 266 -4.84 2.77 -17.05
CA ARG A 266 -5.08 1.81 -18.11
C ARG A 266 -3.77 1.13 -18.55
N ALA A 267 -3.78 -0.19 -18.57
CA ALA A 267 -2.64 -1.02 -18.94
C ALA A 267 -2.43 -1.06 -20.47
N THR A 268 -2.15 0.10 -21.07
CA THR A 268 -1.78 0.15 -22.49
C THR A 268 -0.35 -0.38 -22.69
N PRO A 269 0.02 -0.81 -23.91
CA PRO A 269 1.42 -1.20 -24.21
C PRO A 269 2.44 -0.12 -23.83
N SER A 270 2.11 1.17 -24.01
CA SER A 270 2.97 2.29 -23.62
C SER A 270 3.07 2.47 -22.11
N THR A 271 1.97 2.31 -21.37
CA THR A 271 1.96 2.35 -19.90
C THR A 271 2.83 1.23 -19.33
N ILE A 272 2.63 0.00 -19.82
CA ILE A 272 3.41 -1.16 -19.37
C ILE A 272 4.89 -1.01 -19.73
N ASP A 273 5.22 -0.43 -20.89
CA ASP A 273 6.59 -0.17 -21.31
C ASP A 273 7.30 0.85 -20.39
N VAL A 274 6.62 1.94 -20.03
CA VAL A 274 7.17 2.96 -19.13
C VAL A 274 7.43 2.36 -17.73
N LEU A 275 6.45 1.68 -17.15
CA LEU A 275 6.57 1.06 -15.84
C LEU A 275 7.56 -0.11 -15.84
N GLY A 276 7.66 -0.86 -16.94
CA GLY A 276 8.67 -1.89 -17.13
C GLY A 276 10.10 -1.34 -17.12
N ARG A 277 10.33 -0.15 -17.71
CA ARG A 277 11.64 0.52 -17.64
C ARG A 277 11.98 0.99 -16.24
N ASP A 278 10.98 1.44 -15.45
CA ASP A 278 11.19 1.79 -14.05
C ASP A 278 11.62 0.56 -13.24
N ALA A 279 10.90 -0.55 -13.35
CA ALA A 279 11.27 -1.81 -12.69
C ALA A 279 12.68 -2.31 -13.07
N GLN A 280 13.07 -2.20 -14.36
CA GLN A 280 14.43 -2.52 -14.81
C GLN A 280 15.49 -1.61 -14.16
N ALA A 281 15.20 -0.30 -14.03
CA ALA A 281 16.11 0.64 -13.41
C ALA A 281 16.29 0.32 -11.92
N GLU A 282 15.24 -0.09 -11.23
CA GLU A 282 15.26 -0.51 -9.83
C GLU A 282 16.06 -1.79 -9.61
N VAL A 283 15.93 -2.78 -10.48
CA VAL A 283 16.77 -3.99 -10.45
C VAL A 283 18.24 -3.62 -10.64
N ARG A 284 18.58 -2.79 -11.63
CA ARG A 284 19.97 -2.33 -11.84
C ARG A 284 20.52 -1.56 -10.65
N TYR A 285 19.69 -0.73 -10.00
CA TYR A 285 20.06 -0.05 -8.78
C TYR A 285 20.38 -1.04 -7.66
N LEU A 286 19.51 -2.02 -7.41
CA LEU A 286 19.76 -3.05 -6.40
C LEU A 286 21.06 -3.83 -6.66
N VAL A 287 21.30 -4.24 -7.89
CA VAL A 287 22.54 -4.95 -8.29
C VAL A 287 23.81 -4.11 -8.05
N SER A 288 23.69 -2.79 -8.10
CA SER A 288 24.84 -1.89 -7.87
C SER A 288 25.23 -1.72 -6.39
N LEU A 289 24.40 -2.21 -5.46
CA LEU A 289 24.62 -2.04 -4.02
C LEU A 289 25.53 -3.12 -3.46
N PRO A 290 26.55 -2.77 -2.66
CA PRO A 290 27.45 -3.74 -2.06
C PRO A 290 26.75 -4.66 -1.03
N GLU A 291 25.63 -4.21 -0.46
CA GLU A 291 24.84 -5.01 0.48
C GLU A 291 23.92 -6.03 -0.20
N VAL A 292 23.81 -6.04 -1.54
CA VAL A 292 22.92 -6.91 -2.31
C VAL A 292 23.72 -7.97 -3.05
N ASP A 293 23.21 -9.21 -3.01
CA ASP A 293 23.74 -10.31 -3.83
C ASP A 293 23.15 -10.21 -5.25
N PRO A 294 23.96 -9.85 -6.27
CA PRO A 294 23.46 -9.66 -7.63
C PRO A 294 22.96 -10.96 -8.28
N ALA A 295 23.29 -12.12 -7.72
CA ALA A 295 22.79 -13.40 -8.21
C ALA A 295 21.38 -13.73 -7.65
N ARG A 296 20.84 -12.92 -6.74
CA ARG A 296 19.57 -13.18 -6.08
C ARG A 296 18.65 -11.96 -6.04
N VAL A 297 18.67 -11.11 -7.11
CA VAL A 297 17.77 -9.96 -7.24
C VAL A 297 16.53 -10.37 -8.03
N GLY A 298 15.34 -10.01 -7.54
CA GLY A 298 14.07 -10.35 -8.19
C GLY A 298 13.08 -9.20 -8.24
N LEU A 299 11.94 -9.51 -8.86
CA LEU A 299 10.77 -8.62 -8.94
C LEU A 299 9.62 -9.24 -8.15
N PHE A 300 8.96 -8.44 -7.34
CA PHE A 300 7.81 -8.86 -6.54
C PHE A 300 6.70 -7.82 -6.65
N GLY A 301 5.49 -8.22 -7.00
CA GLY A 301 4.40 -7.28 -7.16
C GLY A 301 3.04 -7.95 -7.26
N ASP A 302 2.01 -7.15 -7.47
CA ASP A 302 0.62 -7.61 -7.52
C ASP A 302 -0.14 -7.06 -8.74
N SER A 303 -1.19 -7.78 -9.14
CA SER A 303 -2.16 -7.28 -10.13
C SER A 303 -1.47 -6.87 -11.45
N GLN A 304 -1.59 -5.62 -11.90
CA GLN A 304 -0.94 -5.07 -13.11
C GLN A 304 0.56 -5.41 -13.19
N ALA A 305 1.20 -5.63 -12.04
CA ALA A 305 2.60 -6.05 -12.00
C ALA A 305 2.85 -7.34 -12.79
N GLY A 306 1.87 -8.23 -12.98
CA GLY A 306 2.04 -9.42 -13.82
C GLY A 306 2.49 -9.10 -15.23
N TRP A 307 1.90 -8.07 -15.86
CA TRP A 307 2.31 -7.60 -17.18
C TRP A 307 3.66 -6.88 -17.17
N ILE A 308 3.87 -6.03 -16.16
CA ILE A 308 5.09 -5.23 -16.00
C ILE A 308 6.29 -6.14 -15.77
N ILE A 309 6.17 -7.11 -14.85
CA ILE A 309 7.22 -8.09 -14.50
C ILE A 309 7.57 -8.95 -15.70
N ALA A 310 6.58 -9.45 -16.44
CA ALA A 310 6.82 -10.25 -17.65
C ALA A 310 7.70 -9.48 -18.66
N LEU A 311 7.36 -8.20 -18.92
CA LEU A 311 8.11 -7.35 -19.82
C LEU A 311 9.50 -7.00 -19.29
N ALA A 312 9.58 -6.59 -18.01
CA ALA A 312 10.82 -6.15 -17.37
C ALA A 312 11.83 -7.29 -17.28
N ALA A 313 11.41 -8.47 -16.82
CA ALA A 313 12.26 -9.64 -16.71
C ALA A 313 12.76 -10.17 -18.07
N ALA A 314 11.93 -10.10 -19.11
CA ALA A 314 12.35 -10.50 -20.46
C ALA A 314 13.42 -9.57 -21.08
N ARG A 315 13.55 -8.34 -20.55
CA ARG A 315 14.49 -7.33 -21.04
C ARG A 315 15.72 -7.12 -20.14
N GLU A 316 15.60 -7.46 -18.84
CA GLU A 316 16.64 -7.21 -17.84
C GLU A 316 17.21 -8.53 -17.30
N ARG A 317 18.39 -8.88 -17.77
CA ARG A 317 19.07 -10.14 -17.42
C ARG A 317 19.52 -10.21 -15.96
N ALA A 318 19.53 -9.09 -15.24
CA ALA A 318 19.85 -9.06 -13.83
C ALA A 318 18.70 -9.55 -12.95
N VAL A 319 17.47 -9.66 -13.46
CA VAL A 319 16.36 -10.33 -12.77
C VAL A 319 16.68 -11.82 -12.67
N ARG A 320 16.61 -12.37 -11.45
CA ARG A 320 16.94 -13.76 -11.15
C ARG A 320 15.74 -14.58 -10.69
N TRP A 321 14.67 -13.95 -10.28
CA TRP A 321 13.42 -14.56 -9.86
C TRP A 321 12.28 -13.54 -9.91
N ALA A 322 11.04 -14.02 -9.94
CA ALA A 322 9.89 -13.13 -9.86
C ALA A 322 8.69 -13.75 -9.14
N ILE A 323 7.89 -12.91 -8.48
CA ILE A 323 6.64 -13.29 -7.81
C ILE A 323 5.54 -12.27 -8.16
N PRO A 324 4.74 -12.52 -9.18
CA PRO A 324 3.52 -11.75 -9.46
C PRO A 324 2.32 -12.36 -8.70
N LEU A 325 1.88 -11.70 -7.62
CA LEU A 325 0.65 -12.04 -6.91
C LEU A 325 -0.57 -11.58 -7.71
N VAL A 326 -1.55 -12.44 -7.91
CA VAL A 326 -2.76 -12.18 -8.72
C VAL A 326 -2.44 -11.47 -10.05
N GLY A 327 -1.21 -11.70 -10.52
CA GLY A 327 -0.68 -11.08 -11.74
C GLY A 327 -1.15 -11.80 -13.00
N PRO A 328 -1.83 -11.10 -13.94
CA PRO A 328 -2.36 -11.74 -15.13
C PRO A 328 -1.27 -12.26 -16.07
N THR A 329 -1.53 -13.43 -16.65
CA THR A 329 -0.74 -14.05 -17.72
C THR A 329 -1.53 -14.13 -19.04
N VAL A 330 -2.71 -13.54 -19.06
CA VAL A 330 -3.56 -13.29 -20.23
C VAL A 330 -3.41 -11.83 -20.67
N THR A 331 -3.99 -11.47 -21.81
CA THR A 331 -3.94 -10.09 -22.32
C THR A 331 -4.74 -9.12 -21.45
N VAL A 332 -4.46 -7.83 -21.61
CA VAL A 332 -5.17 -6.77 -20.90
C VAL A 332 -6.67 -6.84 -21.17
N ASP A 333 -7.09 -6.99 -22.44
CA ASP A 333 -8.50 -6.97 -22.78
C ASP A 333 -9.23 -8.24 -22.31
N GLU A 334 -8.56 -9.40 -22.25
CA GLU A 334 -9.10 -10.61 -21.60
C GLU A 334 -9.36 -10.38 -20.11
N SER A 335 -8.39 -9.76 -19.40
CA SER A 335 -8.52 -9.43 -17.98
C SER A 335 -9.57 -8.35 -17.72
N ASP A 336 -9.60 -7.28 -18.51
CA ASP A 336 -10.57 -6.19 -18.38
C ASP A 336 -12.01 -6.67 -18.64
N THR A 337 -12.19 -7.57 -19.62
CA THR A 337 -13.50 -8.18 -19.90
C THR A 337 -13.95 -9.04 -18.73
N TRP A 338 -13.05 -9.88 -18.21
CA TRP A 338 -13.35 -10.68 -17.01
C TRP A 338 -13.75 -9.77 -15.84
N GLY A 339 -12.98 -8.73 -15.54
CA GLY A 339 -13.26 -7.82 -14.44
C GLY A 339 -14.65 -7.18 -14.55
N LYS A 340 -15.07 -6.77 -15.74
CA LYS A 340 -16.42 -6.23 -15.98
C LYS A 340 -17.51 -7.27 -15.72
N LEU A 341 -17.33 -8.50 -16.21
CA LEU A 341 -18.30 -9.57 -16.04
C LEU A 341 -18.38 -10.06 -14.59
N ALA A 342 -17.24 -10.21 -13.93
CA ALA A 342 -17.13 -10.70 -12.56
C ALA A 342 -17.43 -9.64 -11.48
N GLY A 343 -17.58 -8.36 -11.87
CA GLY A 343 -17.94 -7.26 -10.95
C GLY A 343 -16.79 -6.67 -10.17
N GLN A 344 -15.53 -7.03 -10.46
CA GLN A 344 -14.31 -6.49 -9.86
C GLN A 344 -14.34 -6.39 -8.32
N SER A 345 -14.93 -7.38 -7.64
CA SER A 345 -15.11 -7.42 -6.17
C SER A 345 -15.98 -6.31 -5.56
N GLN A 346 -16.73 -5.56 -6.39
CA GLN A 346 -17.60 -4.46 -5.94
C GLN A 346 -19.10 -4.79 -6.11
N THR A 347 -19.45 -5.53 -7.17
CA THR A 347 -20.82 -5.95 -7.50
C THR A 347 -20.88 -7.45 -7.73
N PRO A 348 -22.06 -8.07 -7.60
CA PRO A 348 -22.24 -9.48 -7.98
C PRO A 348 -21.86 -9.73 -9.44
N PRO A 349 -21.37 -10.95 -9.77
CA PRO A 349 -21.08 -11.33 -11.14
C PRO A 349 -22.32 -11.26 -12.05
N SER A 350 -22.11 -10.98 -13.33
CA SER A 350 -23.17 -10.86 -14.35
C SER A 350 -23.79 -12.21 -14.78
N GLY A 351 -23.11 -13.32 -14.45
CA GLY A 351 -23.54 -14.66 -14.85
C GLY A 351 -22.79 -15.76 -14.12
N THR A 352 -22.92 -16.99 -14.60
CA THR A 352 -22.14 -18.11 -14.08
C THR A 352 -20.67 -17.97 -14.49
N ARG A 353 -19.76 -18.47 -13.66
CA ARG A 353 -18.32 -18.43 -13.94
C ARG A 353 -17.99 -19.04 -15.32
N ALA A 354 -18.60 -20.17 -15.66
CA ALA A 354 -18.39 -20.82 -16.95
C ALA A 354 -18.83 -19.97 -18.13
N ALA A 355 -19.99 -19.30 -18.04
CA ALA A 355 -20.47 -18.40 -19.10
C ALA A 355 -19.57 -17.20 -19.28
N MET A 356 -19.12 -16.58 -18.18
CA MET A 356 -18.20 -15.44 -18.22
C MET A 356 -16.86 -15.83 -18.84
N LEU A 357 -16.28 -16.99 -18.47
CA LEU A 357 -15.03 -17.49 -19.08
C LEU A 357 -15.20 -17.78 -20.58
N ALA A 358 -16.34 -18.32 -21.00
CA ALA A 358 -16.62 -18.55 -22.42
C ALA A 358 -16.68 -17.22 -23.20
N GLU A 359 -17.28 -16.19 -22.61
CA GLU A 359 -17.32 -14.84 -23.20
C GLU A 359 -15.91 -14.24 -23.32
N VAL A 360 -15.09 -14.30 -22.29
CA VAL A 360 -13.70 -13.83 -22.35
C VAL A 360 -12.92 -14.55 -23.46
N ARG A 361 -13.05 -15.89 -23.58
CA ARG A 361 -12.39 -16.64 -24.66
C ARG A 361 -12.87 -16.21 -26.07
N SER A 362 -14.11 -15.76 -26.19
CA SER A 362 -14.70 -15.38 -27.49
C SER A 362 -14.12 -14.08 -28.07
N ILE A 363 -13.62 -13.18 -27.22
CA ILE A 363 -13.03 -11.91 -27.68
C ILE A 363 -11.65 -12.10 -28.30
N GLY A 364 -10.97 -13.18 -27.92
CA GLY A 364 -9.59 -13.43 -28.33
C GLY A 364 -8.56 -12.48 -27.69
N PRO A 365 -7.28 -12.71 -27.94
CA PRO A 365 -6.21 -11.91 -27.34
C PRO A 365 -6.15 -10.51 -27.96
N SER A 366 -6.18 -9.47 -27.13
CA SER A 366 -6.07 -8.06 -27.52
C SER A 366 -5.42 -7.24 -26.40
N GLY A 367 -4.86 -6.07 -26.75
CA GLY A 367 -4.09 -5.23 -25.83
C GLY A 367 -2.67 -5.75 -25.61
N PHE A 368 -2.06 -5.45 -24.47
CA PHE A 368 -0.75 -5.99 -24.13
C PHE A 368 -0.85 -7.48 -23.80
N ASP A 369 -0.02 -8.29 -24.44
CA ASP A 369 0.08 -9.74 -24.21
C ASP A 369 1.39 -10.09 -23.50
N PRO A 370 1.36 -10.63 -22.27
CA PRO A 370 2.57 -11.01 -21.54
C PRO A 370 3.19 -12.33 -22.05
N ARG A 371 2.43 -13.20 -22.70
CA ARG A 371 2.86 -14.56 -23.11
C ARG A 371 4.13 -14.60 -23.95
N PRO A 372 4.32 -13.73 -24.98
CA PRO A 372 5.57 -13.67 -25.73
C PRO A 372 6.80 -13.23 -24.90
N HIS A 373 6.58 -12.52 -23.80
CA HIS A 373 7.63 -12.12 -22.86
C HIS A 373 7.93 -13.25 -21.88
N LEU A 374 6.90 -13.88 -21.32
CA LEU A 374 7.04 -15.04 -20.45
C LEU A 374 7.79 -16.20 -21.13
N ALA A 375 7.51 -16.46 -22.40
CA ALA A 375 8.18 -17.47 -23.20
C ALA A 375 9.70 -17.25 -23.41
N LYS A 376 10.24 -16.10 -22.95
CA LYS A 376 11.68 -15.79 -23.01
C LYS A 376 12.38 -15.89 -21.67
N LEU A 377 11.67 -16.24 -20.60
CA LEU A 377 12.22 -16.23 -19.26
C LEU A 377 12.93 -17.52 -18.94
N ASP A 378 14.20 -17.42 -18.57
CA ASP A 378 15.02 -18.53 -18.07
C ASP A 378 15.13 -18.53 -16.53
N ILE A 379 14.28 -17.75 -15.85
CA ILE A 379 14.29 -17.57 -14.40
C ILE A 379 13.11 -18.29 -13.74
N PRO A 380 13.22 -18.69 -12.46
CA PRO A 380 12.07 -19.16 -11.70
C PRO A 380 11.05 -18.05 -11.46
N VAL A 381 9.77 -18.35 -11.71
CA VAL A 381 8.66 -17.44 -11.46
C VAL A 381 7.55 -18.16 -10.70
N PHE A 382 6.99 -17.49 -9.70
CA PHE A 382 5.93 -18.05 -8.86
C PHE A 382 4.71 -17.15 -8.81
N TRP A 383 3.59 -17.63 -9.32
CA TRP A 383 2.30 -16.94 -9.21
C TRP A 383 1.50 -17.44 -8.03
N VAL A 384 0.80 -16.53 -7.35
CA VAL A 384 -0.24 -16.87 -6.38
C VAL A 384 -1.54 -16.26 -6.89
N TYR A 385 -2.51 -17.10 -7.17
CA TYR A 385 -3.83 -16.69 -7.67
C TYR A 385 -4.92 -16.89 -6.63
N GLY A 386 -6.01 -16.17 -6.79
CA GLY A 386 -7.25 -16.36 -6.03
C GLY A 386 -8.29 -17.13 -6.83
N ASP A 387 -9.01 -18.06 -6.19
CA ASP A 387 -10.12 -18.78 -6.80
C ASP A 387 -11.39 -17.92 -6.94
N ASP A 388 -11.54 -16.87 -6.12
CA ASP A 388 -12.58 -15.83 -6.24
C ASP A 388 -12.01 -14.49 -6.73
N ASP A 389 -10.99 -14.52 -7.59
CA ASP A 389 -10.45 -13.32 -8.20
C ASP A 389 -11.43 -12.80 -9.28
N ARG A 390 -11.95 -11.58 -9.04
CA ARG A 390 -12.91 -10.93 -9.93
C ARG A 390 -12.29 -9.84 -10.81
N ASN A 391 -10.96 -9.68 -10.75
CA ASN A 391 -10.21 -8.77 -11.61
C ASN A 391 -9.39 -9.53 -12.64
N VAL A 392 -8.89 -10.72 -12.27
CA VAL A 392 -8.02 -11.54 -13.11
C VAL A 392 -8.67 -12.92 -13.28
N PRO A 393 -8.82 -13.42 -14.52
CA PRO A 393 -9.43 -14.72 -14.79
C PRO A 393 -8.44 -15.85 -14.47
N THR A 394 -8.42 -16.29 -13.21
CA THR A 394 -7.46 -17.28 -12.69
C THR A 394 -7.35 -18.51 -13.58
N GLU A 395 -8.47 -19.09 -14.03
CA GLU A 395 -8.45 -20.29 -14.88
C GLU A 395 -7.71 -20.07 -16.19
N LEU A 396 -7.96 -18.93 -16.86
CA LEU A 396 -7.30 -18.61 -18.14
C LEU A 396 -5.83 -18.30 -17.92
N CYS A 397 -5.49 -17.68 -16.79
CA CYS A 397 -4.10 -17.46 -16.42
C CYS A 397 -3.36 -18.77 -16.19
N VAL A 398 -3.96 -19.71 -15.46
CA VAL A 398 -3.39 -21.04 -15.23
C VAL A 398 -3.25 -21.82 -16.54
N GLU A 399 -4.26 -21.80 -17.42
CA GLU A 399 -4.21 -22.39 -18.76
C GLU A 399 -3.03 -21.84 -19.58
N ALA A 400 -2.82 -20.51 -19.56
CA ALA A 400 -1.67 -19.87 -20.22
C ALA A 400 -0.33 -20.34 -19.64
N LEU A 401 -0.21 -20.45 -18.31
CA LEU A 401 0.99 -20.97 -17.67
C LEU A 401 1.23 -22.44 -17.98
N GLN A 402 0.19 -23.27 -18.02
CA GLN A 402 0.30 -24.68 -18.39
C GLN A 402 0.83 -24.86 -19.81
N SER A 403 0.38 -23.99 -20.74
CA SER A 403 0.87 -24.01 -22.14
C SER A 403 2.32 -23.58 -22.28
N LEU A 404 2.83 -22.73 -21.37
CA LEU A 404 4.19 -22.23 -21.38
C LEU A 404 5.16 -23.03 -20.49
N LYS A 405 4.64 -23.93 -19.63
CA LYS A 405 5.44 -24.59 -18.58
C LYS A 405 6.61 -25.42 -19.11
N GLN A 406 6.47 -25.99 -20.31
CA GLN A 406 7.53 -26.83 -20.87
C GLN A 406 8.78 -26.00 -21.19
N GLY A 407 9.87 -26.28 -20.50
CA GLY A 407 11.13 -25.54 -20.63
C GLY A 407 11.31 -24.33 -19.73
N HIS A 408 10.32 -24.06 -18.84
CA HIS A 408 10.39 -22.93 -17.91
C HIS A 408 10.21 -23.38 -16.45
N ASP A 409 10.90 -22.73 -15.51
CA ASP A 409 10.72 -22.94 -14.07
C ASP A 409 9.54 -22.08 -13.57
N PHE A 410 8.34 -22.36 -14.06
CA PHE A 410 7.10 -21.72 -13.69
C PHE A 410 6.35 -22.55 -12.65
N ALA A 411 6.01 -21.94 -11.55
CA ALA A 411 5.18 -22.51 -10.49
C ALA A 411 4.03 -21.58 -10.15
N TRP A 412 2.93 -22.16 -9.70
CA TRP A 412 1.78 -21.39 -9.21
C TRP A 412 1.02 -22.15 -8.13
N THR A 413 0.27 -21.40 -7.36
CA THR A 413 -0.75 -21.92 -6.45
C THR A 413 -2.02 -21.10 -6.58
N VAL A 414 -3.15 -21.73 -6.29
CA VAL A 414 -4.46 -21.06 -6.21
C VAL A 414 -4.93 -21.18 -4.77
N LEU A 415 -5.25 -20.06 -4.16
CA LEU A 415 -5.73 -19.96 -2.78
C LEU A 415 -7.19 -19.48 -2.76
N PRO A 416 -7.94 -19.77 -1.69
CA PRO A 416 -9.34 -19.30 -1.55
C PRO A 416 -9.36 -17.80 -1.21
N MET A 417 -8.99 -16.96 -2.16
CA MET A 417 -8.86 -15.52 -1.97
C MET A 417 -9.40 -14.70 -3.14
N THR A 418 -9.71 -13.45 -2.84
CA THR A 418 -10.06 -12.43 -3.82
C THR A 418 -8.82 -11.77 -4.42
N HIS A 419 -9.04 -10.86 -5.37
CA HIS A 419 -7.97 -10.03 -5.95
C HIS A 419 -7.21 -9.16 -4.93
N ALA A 420 -7.86 -8.80 -3.84
CA ALA A 420 -7.24 -8.01 -2.77
C ALA A 420 -6.25 -8.80 -1.89
N LEU A 421 -6.01 -10.08 -2.17
CA LEU A 421 -5.21 -11.00 -1.35
C LEU A 421 -5.81 -11.24 0.05
N LEU A 422 -7.01 -10.76 0.30
CA LEU A 422 -7.73 -10.82 1.56
C LEU A 422 -8.80 -11.92 1.54
N ASP A 423 -9.03 -12.47 2.71
CA ASP A 423 -10.20 -13.30 2.98
C ASP A 423 -11.43 -12.38 3.13
N LEU A 424 -12.24 -12.27 2.10
CA LEU A 424 -13.47 -11.48 2.10
C LEU A 424 -14.68 -12.42 2.17
N PRO A 425 -15.42 -12.47 3.29
CA PRO A 425 -16.50 -13.45 3.51
C PRO A 425 -17.56 -13.52 2.43
N THR A 426 -17.79 -12.44 1.69
CA THR A 426 -18.74 -12.38 0.57
C THR A 426 -18.09 -12.30 -0.80
N GLY A 427 -16.76 -12.34 -0.88
CA GLY A 427 -16.01 -12.06 -2.10
C GLY A 427 -16.09 -10.60 -2.56
N LEU A 428 -16.77 -9.73 -1.83
CA LEU A 428 -16.97 -8.31 -2.15
C LEU A 428 -16.27 -7.42 -1.14
N TYR A 429 -15.79 -6.26 -1.57
CA TYR A 429 -15.20 -5.25 -0.68
C TYR A 429 -16.14 -4.75 0.41
N SER A 430 -17.46 -4.89 0.23
CA SER A 430 -18.45 -4.61 1.28
C SER A 430 -18.30 -5.48 2.53
N SER A 431 -17.58 -6.60 2.45
CA SER A 431 -17.25 -7.45 3.59
C SER A 431 -15.90 -7.16 4.25
N LEU A 432 -15.16 -6.15 3.80
CA LEU A 432 -13.81 -5.83 4.28
C LEU A 432 -13.75 -5.61 5.81
N ALA A 433 -14.78 -5.01 6.39
CA ALA A 433 -14.86 -4.80 7.85
C ALA A 433 -14.87 -6.11 8.65
N ARG A 434 -15.25 -7.22 8.04
CA ARG A 434 -15.29 -8.56 8.65
C ARG A 434 -14.15 -9.46 8.19
N SER A 435 -13.26 -8.97 7.34
CA SER A 435 -12.11 -9.73 6.87
C SER A 435 -11.15 -10.02 8.03
N PRO A 436 -10.71 -11.26 8.21
CA PRO A 436 -9.66 -11.59 9.18
C PRO A 436 -8.27 -11.15 8.73
N GLY A 437 -8.10 -10.71 7.47
CA GLY A 437 -6.85 -10.26 6.90
C GLY A 437 -6.49 -10.97 5.60
N PHE A 438 -5.20 -11.15 5.37
CA PHE A 438 -4.70 -11.90 4.23
C PHE A 438 -5.09 -13.38 4.32
N VAL A 439 -5.33 -13.99 3.17
CA VAL A 439 -5.70 -15.41 3.16
C VAL A 439 -4.62 -16.29 3.78
N PRO A 440 -4.99 -17.20 4.69
CA PRO A 440 -4.08 -18.17 5.24
C PRO A 440 -3.37 -18.95 4.12
N GLY A 441 -2.05 -19.08 4.22
CA GLY A 441 -1.25 -19.77 3.20
C GLY A 441 -0.55 -18.84 2.20
N LEU A 442 -0.94 -17.57 2.04
CA LEU A 442 -0.30 -16.63 1.12
C LEU A 442 1.20 -16.46 1.44
N PHE A 443 1.51 -15.98 2.64
CA PHE A 443 2.91 -15.79 3.06
C PHE A 443 3.68 -17.12 3.18
N PRO A 444 3.13 -18.21 3.77
CA PRO A 444 3.77 -19.50 3.76
C PRO A 444 4.11 -20.02 2.37
N ALA A 445 3.23 -19.89 1.37
CA ALA A 445 3.49 -20.33 0.00
C ALA A 445 4.65 -19.56 -0.63
N VAL A 446 4.66 -18.24 -0.49
CA VAL A 446 5.76 -17.37 -0.95
C VAL A 446 7.07 -17.76 -0.28
N GLY A 447 7.11 -17.88 1.05
CA GLY A 447 8.32 -18.24 1.79
C GLY A 447 8.82 -19.64 1.46
N ALA A 448 7.93 -20.62 1.31
CA ALA A 448 8.31 -21.98 0.93
C ALA A 448 8.93 -22.03 -0.48
N TRP A 449 8.35 -21.30 -1.43
CA TRP A 449 8.89 -21.24 -2.78
C TRP A 449 10.27 -20.56 -2.82
N LEU A 450 10.44 -19.43 -2.12
CA LEU A 450 11.73 -18.71 -2.03
C LEU A 450 12.83 -19.63 -1.46
N ARG A 451 12.51 -20.41 -0.41
CA ARG A 451 13.45 -21.42 0.15
C ARG A 451 13.73 -22.53 -0.83
N SER A 452 12.72 -23.05 -1.51
CA SER A 452 12.90 -24.16 -2.48
C SER A 452 13.81 -23.80 -3.67
N ARG A 453 13.96 -22.51 -3.95
CA ARG A 453 14.84 -21.99 -5.01
C ARG A 453 16.19 -21.48 -4.46
N GLY A 454 16.45 -21.63 -3.17
CA GLY A 454 17.69 -21.16 -2.55
C GLY A 454 17.85 -19.64 -2.55
N ILE A 455 16.76 -18.89 -2.77
CA ILE A 455 16.77 -17.43 -2.72
C ILE A 455 16.98 -16.98 -1.27
N VAL A 456 16.30 -17.62 -0.34
CA VAL A 456 16.49 -17.48 1.11
C VAL A 456 16.83 -18.81 1.75
N ARG A 457 17.36 -18.76 2.99
CA ARG A 457 17.71 -19.95 3.78
C ARG A 457 16.51 -20.54 4.51
#